data_e9765ccaa056a47c2e8409c957bd686d
#
_entry.id   e9765ccaa056a47c2e8409c957bd686d
#
_cell.length_a   1.000
_cell.length_b   1.000
_cell.length_c   1.000
_cell.angle_alpha   90.00
_cell.angle_beta   90.00
_cell.angle_gamma   90.00
#
_symmetry.space_group_name_H-M   'P 1'
#
loop_
_entity.id
_entity.type
_entity.pdbx_description
1 polymer ?
#
loop_
_entity_poly.entity_id
_entity_poly.type
_entity_poly.pdbx_seq_one_letter_code
_entity_poly.pdbx_strand_id
1 'polypeptide(L)'
;MAWYGLALSTAYGARTEDPGPADGSVSGGTDNLAVPLAVAAVVLAVAAFTWARRRWRTTTRTTPAVTVWGGPHPGAAEPGLSPALDARSRADLVDTDDAVRTSEEELGFAVARHGEAAAAPFTEAVAYARAELATAFRSRQRLDDTLPEDEAEGRRVLDGIIRRCADANARLDAVSGDFDRLRALEREAPEAVAGAESAFRALLDRVPAAEAALDAMRERYAPSAYAPVAGSIGEAQDRLVFATSSLNQARQAVDAGRHPEAAVRLRAAEGAVTQARVLVDGVERRAAELAEAAERLPDALTGAETDLTDAGALLKGSADDVPGGVARAEEVLGEVRAGTVSGPYDPMDALHEVVEAGAALDGVLAGIRGPERGDGRTRALLEQSSLTARSALGAATDFVGTHRGAVGDQARTRLAEAGRHWERARELSAADDPRGALPEARRAEALAVRALDLAERDVRAYQERRGPGDPGIGGGVGGAVLGGIVLGGVFGEGADGHGGELGGGLGTGGFPGGPGSFGGGATRGRRGGGV
;
A
#
# COMPACT_ATOMS: atom_id res chain seq x y z
N MET A 1 26.11 -29.34 -17.45
CA MET A 1 24.96 -30.26 -17.38
C MET A 1 23.72 -29.51 -17.82
N ALA A 2 22.98 -30.11 -18.75
CA ALA A 2 21.98 -29.46 -19.58
C ALA A 2 20.76 -28.96 -18.81
N TRP A 3 20.36 -27.75 -19.12
CA TRP A 3 19.09 -27.13 -18.67
C TRP A 3 18.04 -27.36 -19.77
N TYR A 4 16.96 -28.00 -19.42
CA TYR A 4 15.82 -28.25 -20.28
C TYR A 4 15.03 -26.95 -20.49
N GLY A 5 14.96 -26.50 -21.74
CA GLY A 5 14.02 -25.49 -22.18
C GLY A 5 12.62 -26.11 -22.29
N LEU A 6 11.66 -25.51 -21.59
CA LEU A 6 10.23 -25.74 -21.82
C LEU A 6 9.79 -24.89 -23.00
N ALA A 7 9.61 -25.54 -24.15
CA ALA A 7 8.96 -24.95 -25.31
C ALA A 7 7.44 -25.03 -25.13
N LEU A 8 6.78 -23.91 -25.06
CA LEU A 8 5.33 -23.78 -25.25
C LEU A 8 5.03 -23.86 -26.76
N SER A 9 4.58 -25.00 -27.22
CA SER A 9 4.06 -25.17 -28.57
C SER A 9 2.57 -24.88 -28.60
N THR A 10 2.19 -23.73 -29.13
CA THR A 10 0.83 -23.43 -29.58
C THR A 10 0.57 -24.15 -30.91
N ALA A 11 -0.20 -25.20 -30.87
CA ALA A 11 -0.70 -25.85 -32.07
C ALA A 11 -1.96 -25.14 -32.57
N TYR A 12 -1.83 -24.38 -33.64
CA TYR A 12 -2.95 -23.91 -34.45
C TYR A 12 -3.21 -24.93 -35.55
N GLY A 13 -4.27 -25.71 -35.41
CA GLY A 13 -4.75 -26.63 -36.43
C GLY A 13 -5.91 -26.03 -37.20
N ALA A 14 -5.65 -25.49 -38.37
CA ALA A 14 -6.68 -25.13 -39.33
C ALA A 14 -7.15 -26.40 -40.05
N ARG A 15 -8.45 -26.64 -40.06
CA ARG A 15 -9.10 -27.58 -40.99
C ARG A 15 -10.16 -26.82 -41.76
N THR A 16 -9.88 -26.69 -43.03
CA THR A 16 -10.83 -26.32 -44.08
C THR A 16 -11.60 -27.54 -44.51
N GLU A 17 -12.94 -27.50 -44.52
CA GLU A 17 -13.79 -28.31 -45.40
C GLU A 17 -15.01 -27.49 -45.83
N ASP A 18 -15.27 -27.57 -47.12
CA ASP A 18 -16.18 -26.81 -47.98
C ASP A 18 -17.60 -27.42 -48.01
N PRO A 19 -18.63 -26.70 -48.42
CA PRO A 19 -20.05 -27.01 -48.11
C PRO A 19 -20.78 -27.79 -49.18
N GLY A 20 -21.80 -28.52 -48.76
CA GLY A 20 -22.84 -29.04 -49.62
C GLY A 20 -24.23 -28.66 -49.08
N PRO A 21 -25.23 -28.39 -49.91
CA PRO A 21 -26.48 -27.80 -49.50
C PRO A 21 -27.57 -28.85 -49.21
N ALA A 22 -28.46 -28.58 -48.28
CA ALA A 22 -29.80 -29.18 -48.25
C ALA A 22 -30.81 -28.38 -47.45
N ASP A 23 -31.89 -28.10 -48.07
CA ASP A 23 -33.17 -27.57 -47.70
C ASP A 23 -33.75 -27.97 -46.34
N GLY A 24 -34.57 -27.09 -45.80
CA GLY A 24 -35.76 -27.55 -45.10
C GLY A 24 -36.21 -26.76 -43.86
N SER A 25 -37.19 -25.92 -44.13
CA SER A 25 -38.34 -25.60 -43.25
C SER A 25 -38.16 -24.76 -41.99
N VAL A 26 -38.78 -23.61 -42.04
CA VAL A 26 -39.21 -22.67 -41.04
C VAL A 26 -40.11 -23.31 -39.98
N SER A 27 -39.77 -23.09 -38.69
CA SER A 27 -40.80 -23.08 -37.65
C SER A 27 -40.37 -22.10 -36.56
N GLY A 28 -41.24 -21.08 -36.30
CA GLY A 28 -41.01 -19.97 -35.42
C GLY A 28 -40.95 -20.34 -33.94
N GLY A 29 -40.15 -19.58 -33.23
CA GLY A 29 -40.05 -19.57 -31.77
C GLY A 29 -39.49 -18.24 -31.32
N THR A 30 -40.37 -17.31 -30.99
CA THR A 30 -40.07 -15.95 -30.53
C THR A 30 -39.78 -15.90 -29.01
N ASP A 31 -38.78 -16.66 -28.50
CA ASP A 31 -38.54 -16.68 -27.04
C ASP A 31 -37.09 -16.54 -26.60
N ASN A 32 -36.17 -16.08 -27.47
CA ASN A 32 -34.76 -15.98 -27.09
C ASN A 32 -34.18 -14.55 -27.03
N LEU A 33 -35.01 -13.50 -27.06
CA LEU A 33 -34.54 -12.11 -26.95
C LEU A 33 -34.56 -11.56 -25.52
N ALA A 34 -35.16 -12.26 -24.57
CA ALA A 34 -35.27 -11.80 -23.18
C ALA A 34 -33.91 -11.77 -22.45
N VAL A 35 -33.02 -12.74 -22.71
CA VAL A 35 -31.71 -12.82 -22.05
C VAL A 35 -30.75 -11.73 -22.54
N PRO A 36 -30.54 -11.48 -23.85
CA PRO A 36 -29.68 -10.38 -24.29
C PRO A 36 -30.23 -9.00 -23.93
N LEU A 37 -31.55 -8.83 -23.83
CA LEU A 37 -32.17 -7.58 -23.36
C LEU A 37 -31.95 -7.35 -21.86
N ALA A 38 -32.00 -8.40 -21.04
CA ALA A 38 -31.71 -8.30 -19.61
C ALA A 38 -30.23 -7.97 -19.36
N VAL A 39 -29.30 -8.58 -20.10
CA VAL A 39 -27.86 -8.26 -20.00
C VAL A 39 -27.59 -6.82 -20.46
N ALA A 40 -28.19 -6.38 -21.55
CA ALA A 40 -28.07 -4.99 -22.02
C ALA A 40 -28.63 -3.97 -21.01
N ALA A 41 -29.75 -4.29 -20.35
CA ALA A 41 -30.33 -3.45 -19.30
C ALA A 41 -29.44 -3.33 -18.07
N VAL A 42 -28.79 -4.42 -17.63
CA VAL A 42 -27.83 -4.41 -16.52
C VAL A 42 -26.59 -3.60 -16.87
N VAL A 43 -26.04 -3.76 -18.07
CA VAL A 43 -24.87 -2.98 -18.53
C VAL A 43 -25.22 -1.48 -18.61
N LEU A 44 -26.41 -1.13 -19.10
CA LEU A 44 -26.88 0.26 -19.13
C LEU A 44 -27.14 0.82 -17.73
N ALA A 45 -27.66 0.03 -16.80
CA ALA A 45 -27.87 0.45 -15.41
C ALA A 45 -26.53 0.70 -14.68
N VAL A 46 -25.54 -0.17 -14.88
CA VAL A 46 -24.17 0.02 -14.35
C VAL A 46 -23.50 1.24 -14.98
N ALA A 47 -23.62 1.42 -16.29
CA ALA A 47 -23.10 2.60 -16.98
C ALA A 47 -23.77 3.90 -16.51
N ALA A 48 -25.10 3.90 -16.33
CA ALA A 48 -25.86 5.04 -15.81
C ALA A 48 -25.50 5.33 -14.34
N PHE A 49 -25.31 4.30 -13.51
CA PHE A 49 -24.90 4.46 -12.10
C PHE A 49 -23.49 5.03 -12.00
N THR A 50 -22.53 4.52 -12.78
CA THR A 50 -21.16 5.05 -12.82
C THR A 50 -21.11 6.47 -13.37
N TRP A 51 -21.93 6.77 -14.38
CA TRP A 51 -22.08 8.12 -14.95
C TRP A 51 -22.73 9.10 -13.96
N ALA A 52 -23.80 8.70 -13.27
CA ALA A 52 -24.46 9.51 -12.24
C ALA A 52 -23.52 9.77 -11.05
N ARG A 53 -22.79 8.74 -10.59
CA ARG A 53 -21.79 8.88 -9.53
C ARG A 53 -20.60 9.78 -9.93
N ARG A 54 -20.21 9.74 -11.20
CA ARG A 54 -19.19 10.64 -11.77
C ARG A 54 -19.72 12.08 -11.86
N ARG A 55 -20.97 12.27 -12.24
CA ARG A 55 -21.62 13.59 -12.37
C ARG A 55 -21.86 14.25 -11.01
N TRP A 56 -22.21 13.47 -9.96
CA TRP A 56 -22.37 14.02 -8.61
C TRP A 56 -21.04 14.44 -7.98
N ARG A 57 -19.92 13.85 -8.40
CA ARG A 57 -18.57 14.27 -7.98
C ARG A 57 -18.05 15.52 -8.68
N THR A 58 -18.63 15.91 -9.81
CA THR A 58 -18.23 17.10 -10.58
C THR A 58 -19.06 18.36 -10.26
N THR A 59 -20.18 18.23 -9.53
CA THR A 59 -21.08 19.37 -9.24
C THR A 59 -20.74 20.16 -7.98
N THR A 60 -19.63 19.86 -7.29
CA THR A 60 -19.18 20.62 -6.11
C THR A 60 -17.93 21.47 -6.38
N ARG A 61 -17.65 21.82 -7.63
CA ARG A 61 -16.65 22.85 -7.98
C ARG A 61 -17.33 24.00 -8.72
N THR A 62 -18.00 24.86 -7.99
CA THR A 62 -18.28 26.24 -8.43
C THR A 62 -17.07 27.11 -8.10
N THR A 63 -16.09 27.13 -9.00
CA THR A 63 -15.17 28.26 -9.06
C THR A 63 -15.67 29.16 -10.19
N PRO A 64 -16.06 30.42 -9.92
CA PRO A 64 -16.42 31.33 -11.01
C PRO A 64 -15.17 31.60 -11.86
N ALA A 65 -15.31 31.47 -13.17
CA ALA A 65 -14.30 31.95 -14.11
C ALA A 65 -14.18 33.47 -13.98
N VAL A 66 -13.10 33.93 -13.36
CA VAL A 66 -12.73 35.35 -13.38
C VAL A 66 -12.12 35.65 -14.74
N THR A 67 -12.86 36.34 -15.58
CA THR A 67 -12.34 37.01 -16.77
C THR A 67 -11.40 38.12 -16.33
N VAL A 68 -10.11 37.90 -16.48
CA VAL A 68 -9.08 38.91 -16.20
C VAL A 68 -9.06 39.91 -17.36
N TRP A 69 -9.59 41.10 -17.13
CA TRP A 69 -9.22 42.33 -17.82
C TRP A 69 -8.72 43.31 -16.77
N GLY A 70 -7.43 43.64 -16.81
CA GLY A 70 -6.83 44.66 -15.92
C GLY A 70 -5.37 44.36 -15.67
N GLY A 71 -4.51 45.29 -16.04
CA GLY A 71 -3.05 45.25 -15.94
C GLY A 71 -2.47 45.08 -14.53
N PRO A 72 -1.13 45.07 -14.40
CA PRO A 72 -0.45 44.66 -13.18
C PRO A 72 -0.63 45.69 -12.08
N HIS A 73 -1.50 45.42 -11.14
CA HIS A 73 -1.43 46.01 -9.83
C HIS A 73 -0.48 45.18 -8.97
N PRO A 74 0.44 45.80 -8.20
CA PRO A 74 1.12 45.08 -7.14
C PRO A 74 0.10 44.89 -6.01
N GLY A 75 -0.74 43.85 -6.19
CA GLY A 75 -1.75 43.45 -5.21
C GLY A 75 -1.09 42.61 -4.13
N ALA A 76 -1.45 42.94 -2.88
CA ALA A 76 -1.12 42.17 -1.70
C ALA A 76 -1.21 40.66 -1.96
N ALA A 77 -0.13 39.95 -1.64
CA ALA A 77 -0.13 38.47 -1.61
C ALA A 77 -1.31 38.06 -0.72
N GLU A 78 -2.19 37.18 -1.23
CA GLU A 78 -3.22 36.60 -0.38
C GLU A 78 -2.56 35.97 0.84
N PRO A 79 -3.13 36.15 2.05
CA PRO A 79 -2.59 35.59 3.28
C PRO A 79 -2.73 34.06 3.17
N GLY A 80 -1.66 33.39 2.83
CA GLY A 80 -1.60 31.93 2.69
C GLY A 80 -0.17 31.43 2.77
N LEU A 81 0.01 30.20 3.23
CA LEU A 81 1.30 29.50 3.21
C LEU A 81 1.93 29.59 1.82
N SER A 82 3.23 29.87 1.73
CA SER A 82 3.95 29.88 0.45
C SER A 82 3.78 28.54 -0.26
N PRO A 83 3.09 28.47 -1.42
CA PRO A 83 2.85 27.19 -2.12
C PRO A 83 4.15 26.46 -2.49
N ALA A 84 5.22 27.22 -2.77
CA ALA A 84 6.52 26.64 -3.09
C ALA A 84 7.18 25.97 -1.87
N LEU A 85 7.06 26.57 -0.68
CA LEU A 85 7.61 25.99 0.55
C LEU A 85 6.81 24.75 0.99
N ASP A 86 5.48 24.79 0.84
CA ASP A 86 4.62 23.64 1.11
C ASP A 86 4.94 22.46 0.15
N ALA A 87 5.03 22.72 -1.14
CA ALA A 87 5.40 21.71 -2.13
C ALA A 87 6.78 21.11 -1.84
N ARG A 88 7.77 21.93 -1.45
CA ARG A 88 9.10 21.45 -1.07
C ARG A 88 9.05 20.57 0.17
N SER A 89 8.32 20.97 1.22
CA SER A 89 8.21 20.17 2.44
C SER A 89 7.59 18.80 2.20
N ARG A 90 6.60 18.72 1.29
CA ARG A 90 5.98 17.46 0.85
C ARG A 90 6.96 16.57 0.09
N ALA A 91 7.72 17.14 -0.85
CA ALA A 91 8.73 16.42 -1.59
C ALA A 91 9.85 15.88 -0.67
N ASP A 92 10.36 16.72 0.24
CA ASP A 92 11.39 16.33 1.19
C ASP A 92 10.93 15.21 2.13
N LEU A 93 9.63 15.20 2.55
CA LEU A 93 9.04 14.11 3.34
C LEU A 93 9.05 12.79 2.57
N VAL A 94 8.57 12.79 1.33
CA VAL A 94 8.52 11.58 0.48
C VAL A 94 9.94 11.06 0.22
N ASP A 95 10.85 11.94 -0.15
CA ASP A 95 12.24 11.57 -0.44
C ASP A 95 12.97 11.02 0.78
N THR A 96 12.72 11.58 1.96
CA THR A 96 13.32 11.09 3.21
C THR A 96 12.71 9.77 3.65
N ASP A 97 11.40 9.57 3.50
CA ASP A 97 10.73 8.29 3.79
C ASP A 97 11.30 7.18 2.91
N ASP A 98 11.49 7.45 1.61
CA ASP A 98 12.12 6.50 0.69
C ASP A 98 13.59 6.20 1.05
N ALA A 99 14.35 7.20 1.49
CA ALA A 99 15.73 7.02 1.92
C ALA A 99 15.83 6.16 3.19
N VAL A 100 14.98 6.42 4.18
CA VAL A 100 14.92 5.64 5.43
C VAL A 100 14.54 4.20 5.13
N ARG A 101 13.45 3.96 4.37
CA ARG A 101 13.01 2.59 4.02
C ARG A 101 14.07 1.82 3.24
N THR A 102 14.70 2.45 2.25
CA THR A 102 15.80 1.82 1.50
C THR A 102 16.97 1.48 2.41
N SER A 103 17.32 2.36 3.35
CA SER A 103 18.39 2.11 4.30
C SER A 103 18.03 0.98 5.28
N GLU A 104 16.76 0.82 5.67
CA GLU A 104 16.27 -0.30 6.48
C GLU A 104 16.38 -1.64 5.73
N GLU A 105 16.00 -1.67 4.45
CA GLU A 105 16.11 -2.86 3.61
C GLU A 105 17.57 -3.30 3.45
N GLU A 106 18.45 -2.35 3.11
CA GLU A 106 19.89 -2.60 2.99
C GLU A 106 20.52 -3.05 4.32
N LEU A 107 20.11 -2.43 5.44
CA LEU A 107 20.54 -2.83 6.77
C LEU A 107 20.14 -4.28 7.09
N GLY A 108 18.93 -4.70 6.70
CA GLY A 108 18.48 -6.08 6.87
C GLY A 108 19.40 -7.09 6.18
N PHE A 109 19.85 -6.79 4.94
CA PHE A 109 20.84 -7.63 4.25
C PHE A 109 22.21 -7.63 4.95
N ALA A 110 22.66 -6.48 5.45
CA ALA A 110 23.93 -6.37 6.17
C ALA A 110 23.90 -7.17 7.50
N VAL A 111 22.82 -7.07 8.27
CA VAL A 111 22.62 -7.83 9.51
C VAL A 111 22.61 -9.34 9.23
N ALA A 112 21.86 -9.78 8.22
CA ALA A 112 21.78 -11.19 7.86
C ALA A 112 23.13 -11.80 7.48
N ARG A 113 24.03 -11.01 6.87
CA ARG A 113 25.34 -11.47 6.40
C ARG A 113 26.46 -11.29 7.43
N HIS A 114 26.49 -10.15 8.13
CA HIS A 114 27.62 -9.74 8.97
C HIS A 114 27.29 -9.74 10.47
N GLY A 115 26.02 -9.95 10.83
CA GLY A 115 25.52 -9.96 12.20
C GLY A 115 25.23 -8.57 12.77
N GLU A 116 24.48 -8.54 13.87
CA GLU A 116 24.01 -7.30 14.51
C GLU A 116 25.16 -6.41 15.01
N ALA A 117 26.21 -7.01 15.56
CA ALA A 117 27.35 -6.26 16.13
C ALA A 117 28.08 -5.41 15.08
N ALA A 118 28.28 -5.96 13.87
CA ALA A 118 28.91 -5.23 12.77
C ALA A 118 27.99 -4.16 12.19
N ALA A 119 26.68 -4.35 12.26
CA ALA A 119 25.66 -3.44 11.74
C ALA A 119 25.22 -2.35 12.74
N ALA A 120 25.63 -2.42 14.02
CA ALA A 120 25.15 -1.53 15.09
C ALA A 120 25.25 -0.03 14.78
N PRO A 121 26.35 0.54 14.23
CA PRO A 121 26.43 1.96 13.92
C PRO A 121 25.41 2.42 12.89
N PHE A 122 25.04 1.53 11.95
CA PHE A 122 24.06 1.79 10.89
C PHE A 122 22.64 1.66 11.44
N THR A 123 22.41 0.72 12.35
CA THR A 123 21.13 0.59 13.09
C THR A 123 20.83 1.86 13.86
N GLU A 124 21.82 2.45 14.54
CA GLU A 124 21.66 3.73 15.24
C GLU A 124 21.35 4.89 14.29
N ALA A 125 22.01 4.93 13.13
CA ALA A 125 21.78 5.98 12.13
C ALA A 125 20.36 5.90 11.54
N VAL A 126 19.89 4.69 11.23
CA VAL A 126 18.52 4.44 10.75
C VAL A 126 17.49 4.79 11.84
N ALA A 127 17.72 4.40 13.08
CA ALA A 127 16.84 4.72 14.21
C ALA A 127 16.70 6.25 14.41
N TYR A 128 17.82 6.99 14.34
CA TYR A 128 17.81 8.45 14.39
C TYR A 128 17.01 9.06 13.25
N ALA A 129 17.27 8.64 11.99
CA ALA A 129 16.59 9.15 10.81
C ALA A 129 15.08 8.88 10.88
N ARG A 130 14.68 7.68 11.34
CA ARG A 130 13.27 7.31 11.58
C ARG A 130 12.61 8.22 12.63
N ALA A 131 13.30 8.55 13.71
CA ALA A 131 12.76 9.42 14.77
C ALA A 131 12.51 10.85 14.27
N GLU A 132 13.46 11.41 13.49
CA GLU A 132 13.32 12.73 12.87
C GLU A 132 12.19 12.74 11.83
N LEU A 133 12.13 11.74 10.97
CA LEU A 133 11.06 11.57 9.98
C LEU A 133 9.68 11.44 10.65
N ALA A 134 9.57 10.63 11.71
CA ALA A 134 8.31 10.50 12.48
C ALA A 134 7.86 11.84 13.09
N THR A 135 8.82 12.68 13.50
CA THR A 135 8.51 14.02 14.03
C THR A 135 8.11 14.96 12.89
N ALA A 136 8.73 14.86 11.72
CA ALA A 136 8.35 15.62 10.54
C ALA A 136 6.93 15.27 10.07
N PHE A 137 6.55 13.99 10.02
CA PHE A 137 5.18 13.56 9.72
C PHE A 137 4.16 14.06 10.76
N ARG A 138 4.49 14.07 12.07
CA ARG A 138 3.62 14.67 13.10
C ARG A 138 3.39 16.16 12.86
N SER A 139 4.42 16.87 12.42
CA SER A 139 4.31 18.29 12.10
C SER A 139 3.46 18.52 10.86
N ARG A 140 3.61 17.68 9.83
CA ARG A 140 2.79 17.69 8.61
C ARG A 140 1.33 17.41 8.92
N GLN A 141 1.06 16.36 9.69
CA GLN A 141 -0.29 16.01 10.12
C GLN A 141 -1.00 17.16 10.80
N ARG A 142 -0.34 17.82 11.78
CA ARG A 142 -0.93 18.98 12.49
C ARG A 142 -1.27 20.12 11.54
N LEU A 143 -0.40 20.37 10.55
CA LEU A 143 -0.63 21.39 9.54
C LEU A 143 -1.79 21.05 8.60
N ASP A 144 -2.01 19.75 8.30
CA ASP A 144 -3.11 19.28 7.47
C ASP A 144 -4.45 19.26 8.22
N ASP A 145 -4.42 19.02 9.54
CA ASP A 145 -5.62 18.92 10.38
C ASP A 145 -6.07 20.28 10.93
N THR A 146 -5.15 21.24 11.10
CA THR A 146 -5.43 22.54 11.68
C THR A 146 -4.70 23.63 10.90
N LEU A 147 -5.45 24.57 10.35
CA LEU A 147 -4.86 25.74 9.70
C LEU A 147 -4.10 26.57 10.74
N PRO A 148 -2.85 26.99 10.43
CA PRO A 148 -2.08 27.85 11.32
C PRO A 148 -2.81 29.17 11.59
N GLU A 149 -2.66 29.71 12.78
CA GLU A 149 -3.27 30.99 13.18
C GLU A 149 -2.72 32.16 12.35
N ASP A 150 -1.44 32.10 11.99
CA ASP A 150 -0.79 33.04 11.12
C ASP A 150 0.17 32.40 10.10
N GLU A 151 0.51 33.13 9.04
CA GLU A 151 1.42 32.70 7.98
C GLU A 151 2.84 32.45 8.51
N ALA A 152 3.30 33.20 9.49
CA ALA A 152 4.64 33.08 10.06
C ALA A 152 4.76 31.78 10.88
N GLU A 153 3.71 31.35 11.55
CA GLU A 153 3.66 30.06 12.23
C GLU A 153 3.69 28.91 11.23
N GLY A 154 2.85 28.97 10.20
CA GLY A 154 2.84 27.97 9.14
C GLY A 154 4.19 27.83 8.46
N ARG A 155 4.86 28.94 8.17
CA ARG A 155 6.22 28.95 7.60
C ARG A 155 7.24 28.28 8.53
N ARG A 156 7.20 28.60 9.85
CA ARG A 156 8.08 27.97 10.84
C ARG A 156 7.89 26.45 10.91
N VAL A 157 6.64 25.98 10.80
CA VAL A 157 6.35 24.53 10.77
C VAL A 157 6.92 23.88 9.52
N LEU A 158 6.72 24.46 8.32
CA LEU A 158 7.25 23.95 7.06
C LEU A 158 8.79 23.92 7.06
N ASP A 159 9.44 25.00 7.51
CA ASP A 159 10.89 25.05 7.67
C ASP A 159 11.40 24.00 8.68
N GLY A 160 10.61 23.73 9.72
CA GLY A 160 10.87 22.68 10.70
C GLY A 160 10.84 21.29 10.08
N ILE A 161 9.86 20.99 9.21
CA ILE A 161 9.77 19.73 8.47
C ILE A 161 11.00 19.55 7.57
N ILE A 162 11.33 20.57 6.75
CA ILE A 162 12.47 20.53 5.82
C ILE A 162 13.79 20.28 6.57
N ARG A 163 14.01 20.98 7.71
CA ARG A 163 15.22 20.78 8.51
C ARG A 163 15.33 19.34 9.05
N ARG A 164 14.25 18.77 9.59
CA ARG A 164 14.25 17.41 10.11
C ARG A 164 14.52 16.38 9.02
N CYS A 165 13.95 16.57 7.84
CA CYS A 165 14.25 15.72 6.68
C CYS A 165 15.74 15.84 6.28
N ALA A 166 16.29 17.05 6.28
CA ALA A 166 17.72 17.27 6.01
C ALA A 166 18.61 16.61 7.07
N ASP A 167 18.28 16.72 8.36
CA ASP A 167 19.04 16.11 9.47
C ASP A 167 19.01 14.58 9.38
N ALA A 168 17.84 13.98 9.08
CA ALA A 168 17.70 12.55 8.86
C ALA A 168 18.59 12.06 7.72
N ASN A 169 18.52 12.74 6.55
CA ASN A 169 19.33 12.42 5.39
C ASN A 169 20.83 12.58 5.67
N ALA A 170 21.24 13.67 6.33
CA ALA A 170 22.64 13.92 6.67
C ALA A 170 23.21 12.82 7.61
N ARG A 171 22.41 12.32 8.55
CA ARG A 171 22.83 11.22 9.45
C ARG A 171 23.06 9.91 8.69
N LEU A 172 22.19 9.58 7.75
CA LEU A 172 22.35 8.40 6.88
C LEU A 172 23.57 8.56 5.94
N ASP A 173 23.73 9.73 5.32
CA ASP A 173 24.84 10.01 4.41
C ASP A 173 26.20 9.94 5.13
N ALA A 174 26.25 10.38 6.39
CA ALA A 174 27.50 10.37 7.18
C ALA A 174 28.10 8.96 7.37
N VAL A 175 27.27 7.91 7.38
CA VAL A 175 27.72 6.53 7.57
C VAL A 175 27.66 5.67 6.29
N SER A 176 27.17 6.23 5.18
CA SER A 176 26.94 5.48 3.94
C SER A 176 28.22 4.88 3.35
N GLY A 177 29.35 5.59 3.41
CA GLY A 177 30.63 5.08 2.93
C GLY A 177 31.18 3.90 3.77
N ASP A 178 30.94 3.90 5.07
CA ASP A 178 31.29 2.79 5.95
C ASP A 178 30.36 1.60 5.73
N PHE A 179 29.07 1.85 5.48
CA PHE A 179 28.11 0.84 5.12
C PHE A 179 28.48 0.14 3.80
N ASP A 180 28.87 0.89 2.76
CA ASP A 180 29.33 0.31 1.50
C ASP A 180 30.56 -0.56 1.69
N ARG A 181 31.47 -0.19 2.62
CA ARG A 181 32.63 -1.02 2.98
C ARG A 181 32.22 -2.29 3.72
N LEU A 182 31.21 -2.22 4.61
CA LEU A 182 30.67 -3.40 5.28
C LEU A 182 30.01 -4.34 4.28
N ARG A 183 29.14 -3.82 3.42
CA ARG A 183 28.45 -4.62 2.38
C ARG A 183 29.46 -5.29 1.44
N ALA A 184 30.58 -4.66 1.16
CA ALA A 184 31.71 -5.18 0.36
C ALA A 184 31.28 -5.84 -0.98
N LEU A 185 30.12 -5.43 -1.55
CA LEU A 185 29.49 -6.09 -2.70
C LEU A 185 30.40 -6.21 -3.93
N GLU A 186 31.30 -5.25 -4.09
CA GLU A 186 32.28 -5.29 -5.19
C GLU A 186 33.39 -6.30 -4.96
N ARG A 187 33.86 -6.45 -3.69
CA ARG A 187 34.95 -7.36 -3.36
C ARG A 187 34.51 -8.81 -3.23
N GLU A 188 33.29 -9.02 -2.77
CA GLU A 188 32.69 -10.33 -2.46
C GLU A 188 31.51 -10.62 -3.37
N ALA A 189 31.54 -10.10 -4.60
CA ALA A 189 30.45 -10.20 -5.56
C ALA A 189 29.99 -11.64 -5.84
N PRO A 190 30.89 -12.65 -6.00
CA PRO A 190 30.46 -14.04 -6.23
C PRO A 190 29.62 -14.61 -5.09
N GLU A 191 30.05 -14.39 -3.84
CA GLU A 191 29.38 -14.90 -2.64
C GLU A 191 28.05 -14.15 -2.40
N ALA A 192 28.04 -12.86 -2.69
CA ALA A 192 26.82 -12.04 -2.56
C ALA A 192 25.77 -12.45 -3.59
N VAL A 193 26.16 -12.73 -4.84
CA VAL A 193 25.26 -13.27 -5.88
C VAL A 193 24.70 -14.63 -5.45
N ALA A 194 25.55 -15.53 -4.94
CA ALA A 194 25.11 -16.86 -4.46
C ALA A 194 24.09 -16.75 -3.32
N GLY A 195 24.27 -15.79 -2.39
CA GLY A 195 23.32 -15.51 -1.32
C GLY A 195 21.97 -15.02 -1.82
N ALA A 196 21.97 -14.06 -2.76
CA ALA A 196 20.74 -13.54 -3.37
C ALA A 196 20.01 -14.62 -4.19
N GLU A 197 20.73 -15.48 -4.89
CA GLU A 197 20.14 -16.65 -5.60
C GLU A 197 19.50 -17.65 -4.65
N SER A 198 20.10 -17.86 -3.47
CA SER A 198 19.49 -18.71 -2.44
C SER A 198 18.18 -18.12 -1.92
N ALA A 199 18.16 -16.82 -1.61
CA ALA A 199 16.95 -16.13 -1.19
C ALA A 199 15.87 -16.12 -2.28
N PHE A 200 16.26 -15.91 -3.54
CA PHE A 200 15.37 -15.99 -4.69
C PHE A 200 14.72 -17.38 -4.84
N ARG A 201 15.50 -18.47 -4.74
CA ARG A 201 14.97 -19.83 -4.83
C ARG A 201 14.02 -20.15 -3.67
N ALA A 202 14.39 -19.79 -2.45
CA ALA A 202 13.53 -19.99 -1.29
C ALA A 202 12.18 -19.28 -1.43
N LEU A 203 12.15 -18.11 -2.07
CA LEU A 203 10.90 -17.41 -2.35
C LEU A 203 10.10 -18.06 -3.47
N LEU A 204 10.76 -18.53 -4.54
CA LEU A 204 10.09 -19.27 -5.62
C LEU A 204 9.35 -20.50 -5.11
N ASP A 205 9.91 -21.22 -4.12
CA ASP A 205 9.29 -22.40 -3.52
C ASP A 205 8.01 -22.05 -2.73
N ARG A 206 7.85 -20.80 -2.28
CA ARG A 206 6.67 -20.33 -1.53
C ARG A 206 5.53 -19.83 -2.42
N VAL A 207 5.81 -19.34 -3.61
CA VAL A 207 4.80 -18.75 -4.52
C VAL A 207 3.62 -19.68 -4.79
N PRO A 208 3.80 -20.99 -5.10
CA PRO A 208 2.67 -21.88 -5.33
C PRO A 208 1.75 -22.07 -4.11
N ALA A 209 2.32 -22.06 -2.90
CA ALA A 209 1.53 -22.17 -1.67
C ALA A 209 0.70 -20.88 -1.42
N ALA A 210 1.28 -19.72 -1.67
CA ALA A 210 0.56 -18.44 -1.58
C ALA A 210 -0.53 -18.31 -2.65
N GLU A 211 -0.28 -18.80 -3.88
CA GLU A 211 -1.29 -18.85 -4.95
C GLU A 211 -2.47 -19.75 -4.53
N ALA A 212 -2.20 -20.94 -4.01
CA ALA A 212 -3.24 -21.84 -3.50
C ALA A 212 -4.02 -21.21 -2.32
N ALA A 213 -3.35 -20.46 -1.44
CA ALA A 213 -4.01 -19.73 -0.35
C ALA A 213 -4.95 -18.63 -0.88
N LEU A 214 -4.54 -17.89 -1.93
CA LEU A 214 -5.37 -16.89 -2.58
C LEU A 214 -6.59 -17.52 -3.26
N ASP A 215 -6.42 -18.65 -3.92
CA ASP A 215 -7.53 -19.37 -4.56
C ASP A 215 -8.52 -19.91 -3.51
N ALA A 216 -8.03 -20.46 -2.39
CA ALA A 216 -8.89 -20.85 -1.27
C ALA A 216 -9.67 -19.68 -0.67
N MET A 217 -9.07 -18.49 -0.60
CA MET A 217 -9.80 -17.27 -0.18
C MET A 217 -10.89 -16.89 -1.17
N ARG A 218 -10.64 -17.00 -2.48
CA ARG A 218 -11.62 -16.72 -3.55
C ARG A 218 -12.82 -17.66 -3.52
N GLU A 219 -12.59 -18.92 -3.17
CA GLU A 219 -13.66 -19.90 -3.05
C GLU A 219 -14.53 -19.70 -1.81
N ARG A 220 -13.92 -19.23 -0.71
CA ARG A 220 -14.57 -19.19 0.60
C ARG A 220 -15.20 -17.84 0.96
N TYR A 221 -14.61 -16.72 0.53
CA TYR A 221 -14.92 -15.39 1.00
C TYR A 221 -15.41 -14.46 -0.11
N ALA A 222 -16.10 -13.39 0.26
CA ALA A 222 -16.51 -12.35 -0.68
C ALA A 222 -15.28 -11.63 -1.29
N PRO A 223 -15.42 -11.06 -2.51
CA PRO A 223 -14.32 -10.36 -3.18
C PRO A 223 -13.67 -9.24 -2.36
N SER A 224 -14.43 -8.54 -1.51
CA SER A 224 -13.90 -7.51 -0.60
C SER A 224 -12.86 -8.07 0.36
N ALA A 225 -13.05 -9.30 0.85
CA ALA A 225 -12.17 -9.95 1.81
C ALA A 225 -10.73 -10.09 1.32
N TYR A 226 -10.53 -10.44 0.06
CA TYR A 226 -9.19 -10.62 -0.52
C TYR A 226 -8.76 -9.51 -1.49
N ALA A 227 -9.59 -8.49 -1.68
CA ALA A 227 -9.30 -7.36 -2.56
C ALA A 227 -7.90 -6.75 -2.36
N PRO A 228 -7.40 -6.53 -1.12
CA PRO A 228 -6.09 -5.95 -0.88
C PRO A 228 -4.92 -6.77 -1.44
N VAL A 229 -5.10 -8.09 -1.62
CA VAL A 229 -4.06 -9.02 -2.09
C VAL A 229 -4.39 -9.71 -3.41
N ALA A 230 -5.50 -9.34 -4.05
CA ALA A 230 -6.00 -10.01 -5.26
C ALA A 230 -5.01 -10.04 -6.43
N GLY A 231 -4.17 -9.01 -6.57
CA GLY A 231 -3.13 -8.87 -7.59
C GLY A 231 -1.72 -9.28 -7.14
N SER A 232 -1.54 -9.54 -5.84
CA SER A 232 -0.20 -9.66 -5.23
C SER A 232 0.66 -10.79 -5.83
N ILE A 233 0.04 -11.92 -6.20
CA ILE A 233 0.80 -13.05 -6.81
C ILE A 233 1.32 -12.67 -8.19
N GLY A 234 0.49 -12.06 -9.05
CA GLY A 234 0.94 -11.58 -10.35
C GLY A 234 2.07 -10.56 -10.25
N GLU A 235 1.92 -9.61 -9.32
CA GLU A 235 2.97 -8.63 -9.06
C GLU A 235 4.26 -9.25 -8.50
N ALA A 236 4.16 -10.24 -7.62
CA ALA A 236 5.33 -10.97 -7.11
C ALA A 236 6.06 -11.71 -8.24
N GLN A 237 5.32 -12.36 -9.15
CA GLN A 237 5.87 -13.02 -10.33
C GLN A 237 6.62 -12.03 -11.23
N ASP A 238 6.07 -10.85 -11.50
CA ASP A 238 6.74 -9.80 -12.28
C ASP A 238 8.07 -9.38 -11.64
N ARG A 239 8.10 -9.21 -10.30
CA ARG A 239 9.34 -8.87 -9.57
C ARG A 239 10.35 -10.01 -9.62
N LEU A 240 9.92 -11.26 -9.59
CA LEU A 240 10.78 -12.44 -9.70
C LEU A 240 11.37 -12.59 -11.12
N VAL A 241 10.61 -12.27 -12.16
CA VAL A 241 11.14 -12.18 -13.55
C VAL A 241 12.23 -11.14 -13.65
N PHE A 242 12.01 -9.96 -13.07
CA PHE A 242 13.03 -8.91 -13.01
C PHE A 242 14.25 -9.32 -12.20
N ALA A 243 14.05 -9.96 -11.02
CA ALA A 243 15.14 -10.48 -10.20
C ALA A 243 15.98 -11.52 -10.96
N THR A 244 15.34 -12.42 -11.73
CA THR A 244 16.01 -13.40 -12.59
C THR A 244 16.93 -12.72 -13.61
N SER A 245 16.43 -11.72 -14.32
CA SER A 245 17.24 -10.95 -15.28
C SER A 245 18.42 -10.25 -14.60
N SER A 246 18.17 -9.60 -13.47
CA SER A 246 19.20 -8.87 -12.70
C SER A 246 20.27 -9.80 -12.13
N LEU A 247 19.91 -10.99 -11.60
CA LEU A 247 20.85 -12.00 -11.11
C LEU A 247 21.72 -12.57 -12.24
N ASN A 248 21.12 -12.84 -13.41
CA ASN A 248 21.88 -13.31 -14.58
C ASN A 248 22.90 -12.26 -15.04
N GLN A 249 22.51 -10.98 -15.07
CA GLN A 249 23.43 -9.89 -15.42
C GLN A 249 24.52 -9.70 -14.36
N ALA A 250 24.17 -9.81 -13.07
CA ALA A 250 25.15 -9.77 -11.99
C ALA A 250 26.20 -10.89 -12.14
N ARG A 251 25.75 -12.12 -12.43
CA ARG A 251 26.66 -13.26 -12.66
C ARG A 251 27.57 -13.02 -13.86
N GLN A 252 27.01 -12.59 -15.00
CA GLN A 252 27.83 -12.25 -16.19
C GLN A 252 28.85 -11.15 -15.91
N ALA A 253 28.51 -10.16 -15.10
CA ALA A 253 29.43 -9.10 -14.71
C ALA A 253 30.55 -9.64 -13.79
N VAL A 254 30.23 -10.55 -12.85
CA VAL A 254 31.22 -11.25 -12.00
C VAL A 254 32.18 -12.06 -12.87
N ASP A 255 31.67 -12.88 -13.78
CA ASP A 255 32.48 -13.74 -14.68
C ASP A 255 33.40 -12.91 -15.59
N ALA A 256 32.98 -11.69 -15.94
CA ALA A 256 33.76 -10.75 -16.74
C ALA A 256 34.70 -9.83 -15.89
N GLY A 257 34.74 -10.02 -14.57
CA GLY A 257 35.54 -9.19 -13.63
C GLY A 257 35.01 -7.77 -13.44
N ARG A 258 33.79 -7.46 -13.89
CA ARG A 258 33.16 -6.14 -13.73
C ARG A 258 32.38 -6.04 -12.42
N HIS A 259 33.10 -6.10 -11.29
CA HIS A 259 32.51 -6.16 -9.95
C HIS A 259 31.62 -4.95 -9.58
N PRO A 260 31.95 -3.68 -9.93
CA PRO A 260 31.05 -2.55 -9.69
C PRO A 260 29.69 -2.69 -10.38
N GLU A 261 29.70 -3.17 -11.63
CA GLU A 261 28.45 -3.45 -12.37
C GLU A 261 27.67 -4.59 -11.72
N ALA A 262 28.35 -5.66 -11.29
CA ALA A 262 27.74 -6.78 -10.58
C ALA A 262 27.03 -6.29 -9.29
N ALA A 263 27.66 -5.40 -8.51
CA ALA A 263 27.07 -4.85 -7.29
C ALA A 263 25.76 -4.06 -7.54
N VAL A 264 25.72 -3.27 -8.62
CA VAL A 264 24.49 -2.54 -9.02
C VAL A 264 23.37 -3.50 -9.40
N ARG A 265 23.67 -4.54 -10.21
CA ARG A 265 22.69 -5.55 -10.62
C ARG A 265 22.21 -6.39 -9.44
N LEU A 266 23.10 -6.71 -8.52
CA LEU A 266 22.79 -7.46 -7.31
C LEU A 266 21.83 -6.69 -6.41
N ARG A 267 22.08 -5.40 -6.12
CA ARG A 267 21.13 -4.56 -5.33
C ARG A 267 19.75 -4.51 -5.99
N ALA A 268 19.69 -4.39 -7.32
CA ALA A 268 18.42 -4.42 -8.04
C ALA A 268 17.67 -5.75 -7.85
N ALA A 269 18.38 -6.88 -7.89
CA ALA A 269 17.81 -8.20 -7.66
C ALA A 269 17.35 -8.39 -6.20
N GLU A 270 18.17 -8.00 -5.22
CA GLU A 270 17.83 -8.06 -3.79
C GLU A 270 16.56 -7.25 -3.47
N GLY A 271 16.46 -6.02 -4.01
CA GLY A 271 15.27 -5.19 -3.85
C GLY A 271 14.02 -5.82 -4.46
N ALA A 272 14.13 -6.42 -5.65
CA ALA A 272 13.01 -7.10 -6.30
C ALA A 272 12.54 -8.34 -5.53
N VAL A 273 13.50 -9.15 -5.02
CA VAL A 273 13.20 -10.31 -4.16
C VAL A 273 12.52 -9.87 -2.86
N THR A 274 12.99 -8.77 -2.26
CA THR A 274 12.35 -8.23 -1.05
C THR A 274 10.91 -7.79 -1.29
N GLN A 275 10.63 -7.09 -2.39
CA GLN A 275 9.27 -6.70 -2.73
C GLN A 275 8.38 -7.89 -3.04
N ALA A 276 8.87 -8.87 -3.81
CA ALA A 276 8.12 -10.10 -4.09
C ALA A 276 7.81 -10.85 -2.79
N ARG A 277 8.73 -10.87 -1.82
CA ARG A 277 8.50 -11.46 -0.50
C ARG A 277 7.40 -10.74 0.27
N VAL A 278 7.39 -9.40 0.30
CA VAL A 278 6.32 -8.61 0.94
C VAL A 278 4.95 -8.97 0.38
N LEU A 279 4.85 -9.12 -0.95
CA LEU A 279 3.60 -9.49 -1.62
C LEU A 279 3.14 -10.91 -1.27
N VAL A 280 4.06 -11.88 -1.23
CA VAL A 280 3.77 -13.28 -0.84
C VAL A 280 3.38 -13.35 0.64
N ASP A 281 4.16 -12.71 1.53
CA ASP A 281 3.88 -12.62 2.96
C ASP A 281 2.51 -11.95 3.22
N GLY A 282 2.15 -10.96 2.40
CA GLY A 282 0.85 -10.28 2.45
C GLY A 282 -0.32 -11.22 2.18
N VAL A 283 -0.21 -12.10 1.18
CA VAL A 283 -1.24 -13.11 0.86
C VAL A 283 -1.39 -14.11 2.01
N GLU A 284 -0.28 -14.66 2.51
CA GLU A 284 -0.28 -15.62 3.62
C GLU A 284 -0.87 -15.01 4.90
N ARG A 285 -0.47 -13.78 5.22
CA ARG A 285 -1.00 -13.03 6.35
C ARG A 285 -2.49 -12.78 6.20
N ARG A 286 -2.97 -12.32 5.02
CA ARG A 286 -4.40 -12.08 4.77
C ARG A 286 -5.24 -13.35 4.95
N ALA A 287 -4.76 -14.48 4.46
CA ALA A 287 -5.42 -15.76 4.64
C ALA A 287 -5.57 -16.14 6.12
N ALA A 288 -4.52 -15.95 6.92
CA ALA A 288 -4.55 -16.20 8.36
C ALA A 288 -5.51 -15.25 9.10
N GLU A 289 -5.48 -13.95 8.77
CA GLU A 289 -6.35 -12.93 9.37
C GLU A 289 -7.83 -13.19 9.07
N LEU A 290 -8.18 -13.57 7.83
CA LEU A 290 -9.56 -13.92 7.47
C LEU A 290 -10.04 -15.17 8.20
N ALA A 291 -9.18 -16.17 8.37
CA ALA A 291 -9.49 -17.36 9.13
C ALA A 291 -9.72 -17.02 10.61
N GLU A 292 -8.85 -16.21 11.22
CA GLU A 292 -8.98 -15.73 12.60
C GLU A 292 -10.26 -14.91 12.80
N ALA A 293 -10.59 -14.01 11.87
CA ALA A 293 -11.83 -13.22 11.93
C ALA A 293 -13.07 -14.10 11.83
N ALA A 294 -13.08 -15.08 10.91
CA ALA A 294 -14.18 -16.02 10.75
C ALA A 294 -14.39 -16.90 11.98
N GLU A 295 -13.32 -17.27 12.69
CA GLU A 295 -13.39 -18.03 13.95
C GLU A 295 -13.96 -17.17 15.09
N ARG A 296 -13.62 -15.89 15.16
CA ARG A 296 -14.05 -14.98 16.24
C ARG A 296 -15.47 -14.42 16.06
N LEU A 297 -15.94 -14.35 14.82
CA LEU A 297 -17.20 -13.68 14.49
C LEU A 297 -18.43 -14.26 15.22
N PRO A 298 -18.63 -15.59 15.38
CA PRO A 298 -19.77 -16.14 16.10
C PRO A 298 -19.84 -15.69 17.57
N ASP A 299 -18.71 -15.67 18.26
CA ASP A 299 -18.63 -15.24 19.66
C ASP A 299 -18.86 -13.73 19.79
N ALA A 300 -18.32 -12.95 18.86
CA ALA A 300 -18.53 -11.50 18.79
C ALA A 300 -20.01 -11.15 18.58
N LEU A 301 -20.69 -11.83 17.64
CA LEU A 301 -22.12 -11.70 17.39
C LEU A 301 -22.95 -12.03 18.63
N THR A 302 -22.69 -13.18 19.25
CA THR A 302 -23.41 -13.62 20.47
C THR A 302 -23.25 -12.61 21.61
N GLY A 303 -22.04 -12.06 21.77
CA GLY A 303 -21.76 -11.02 22.75
C GLY A 303 -22.54 -9.73 22.47
N ALA A 304 -22.52 -9.24 21.23
CA ALA A 304 -23.23 -8.03 20.84
C ALA A 304 -24.77 -8.18 20.92
N GLU A 305 -25.33 -9.35 20.58
CA GLU A 305 -26.75 -9.65 20.72
C GLU A 305 -27.20 -9.71 22.19
N THR A 306 -26.32 -10.19 23.07
CA THR A 306 -26.57 -10.15 24.52
C THR A 306 -26.61 -8.69 24.99
N ASP A 307 -25.66 -7.86 24.54
CA ASP A 307 -25.64 -6.43 24.86
C ASP A 307 -26.86 -5.69 24.32
N LEU A 308 -27.33 -6.05 23.12
CA LEU A 308 -28.55 -5.50 22.53
C LEU A 308 -29.79 -5.87 23.36
N THR A 309 -29.88 -7.11 23.83
CA THR A 309 -30.98 -7.59 24.69
C THR A 309 -31.00 -6.84 26.02
N ASP A 310 -29.86 -6.66 26.65
CA ASP A 310 -29.68 -5.89 27.89
C ASP A 310 -30.10 -4.43 27.71
N ALA A 311 -29.62 -3.78 26.64
CA ALA A 311 -29.98 -2.41 26.30
C ALA A 311 -31.51 -2.26 26.07
N GLY A 312 -32.11 -3.19 25.32
CA GLY A 312 -33.57 -3.21 25.09
C GLY A 312 -34.39 -3.43 26.35
N ALA A 313 -33.90 -4.23 27.29
CA ALA A 313 -34.59 -4.42 28.59
C ALA A 313 -34.61 -3.13 29.42
N LEU A 314 -33.55 -2.33 29.37
CA LEU A 314 -33.43 -1.07 30.09
C LEU A 314 -34.34 0.03 29.53
N LEU A 315 -34.45 0.08 28.21
CA LEU A 315 -35.25 1.08 27.51
C LEU A 315 -36.75 0.85 27.65
N LYS A 316 -37.22 -0.39 27.90
CA LYS A 316 -38.62 -0.69 28.17
C LYS A 316 -39.15 -0.03 29.46
N GLY A 317 -38.27 0.44 30.34
CA GLY A 317 -38.61 1.20 31.54
C GLY A 317 -38.60 2.72 31.40
N SER A 318 -38.12 3.24 30.26
CA SER A 318 -38.00 4.68 29.98
C SER A 318 -39.00 5.08 28.90
N ALA A 319 -39.82 6.11 29.18
CA ALA A 319 -40.86 6.59 28.25
C ALA A 319 -40.30 7.41 27.05
N ASP A 320 -39.02 7.61 27.01
CA ASP A 320 -38.32 8.42 25.98
C ASP A 320 -37.62 7.53 24.97
N ASP A 321 -37.57 8.01 23.70
CA ASP A 321 -37.06 7.39 22.49
C ASP A 321 -35.91 6.39 22.70
N VAL A 322 -36.03 5.22 22.02
CA VAL A 322 -34.92 4.27 21.84
C VAL A 322 -33.76 5.04 21.25
N PRO A 323 -32.60 5.18 21.93
CA PRO A 323 -31.47 5.88 21.35
C PRO A 323 -31.20 5.32 19.96
N GLY A 324 -31.09 6.19 18.95
CA GLY A 324 -30.90 5.78 17.55
C GLY A 324 -29.73 4.79 17.34
N GLY A 325 -28.74 4.80 18.28
CA GLY A 325 -27.66 3.85 18.32
C GLY A 325 -28.07 2.39 18.58
N VAL A 326 -29.10 2.14 19.41
CA VAL A 326 -29.57 0.77 19.68
C VAL A 326 -30.32 0.20 18.47
N ALA A 327 -31.19 1.00 17.84
CA ALA A 327 -31.90 0.57 16.64
C ALA A 327 -30.92 0.31 15.47
N ARG A 328 -29.89 1.15 15.35
CA ARG A 328 -28.84 0.92 14.36
C ARG A 328 -28.01 -0.33 14.63
N ALA A 329 -27.68 -0.60 15.88
CA ALA A 329 -26.97 -1.84 16.25
C ALA A 329 -27.83 -3.09 15.95
N GLU A 330 -29.14 -3.05 16.22
CA GLU A 330 -30.06 -4.15 15.88
C GLU A 330 -30.09 -4.42 14.37
N GLU A 331 -30.18 -3.38 13.55
CA GLU A 331 -30.16 -3.48 12.09
C GLU A 331 -28.85 -4.13 11.61
N VAL A 332 -27.70 -3.60 12.04
CA VAL A 332 -26.36 -4.07 11.64
C VAL A 332 -26.13 -5.53 12.05
N LEU A 333 -26.44 -5.91 13.30
CA LEU A 333 -26.28 -7.29 13.76
C LEU A 333 -27.20 -8.26 13.00
N GLY A 334 -28.40 -7.81 12.62
CA GLY A 334 -29.33 -8.57 11.78
C GLY A 334 -28.78 -8.77 10.36
N GLU A 335 -28.20 -7.74 9.75
CA GLU A 335 -27.58 -7.79 8.42
C GLU A 335 -26.34 -8.71 8.41
N VAL A 336 -25.46 -8.59 9.40
CA VAL A 336 -24.27 -9.47 9.52
C VAL A 336 -24.70 -10.92 9.68
N ARG A 337 -25.66 -11.22 10.54
CA ARG A 337 -26.19 -12.59 10.74
C ARG A 337 -26.78 -13.15 9.43
N ALA A 338 -27.58 -12.38 8.73
CA ALA A 338 -28.15 -12.79 7.44
C ALA A 338 -27.05 -13.03 6.40
N GLY A 339 -26.04 -12.16 6.35
CA GLY A 339 -24.89 -12.25 5.43
C GLY A 339 -24.09 -13.53 5.63
N THR A 340 -23.82 -13.93 6.88
CA THR A 340 -23.03 -15.15 7.18
C THR A 340 -23.72 -16.46 6.76
N VAL A 341 -25.04 -16.44 6.55
CA VAL A 341 -25.84 -17.61 6.16
C VAL A 341 -26.13 -17.64 4.67
N SER A 342 -26.19 -16.48 4.01
CA SER A 342 -26.66 -16.35 2.62
C SER A 342 -25.62 -16.65 1.54
N GLY A 343 -24.31 -16.70 1.87
CA GLY A 343 -23.24 -16.97 0.90
C GLY A 343 -21.87 -16.55 1.38
N PRO A 344 -20.88 -16.44 0.47
CA PRO A 344 -19.57 -15.92 0.80
C PRO A 344 -19.67 -14.49 1.35
N TYR A 345 -19.04 -14.25 2.48
CA TYR A 345 -19.01 -12.95 3.17
C TYR A 345 -17.58 -12.52 3.47
N ASP A 346 -17.39 -11.26 3.86
CA ASP A 346 -16.10 -10.76 4.35
C ASP A 346 -16.06 -10.84 5.87
N PRO A 347 -15.23 -11.75 6.45
CA PRO A 347 -15.17 -11.91 7.90
C PRO A 347 -14.61 -10.68 8.62
N MET A 348 -13.72 -9.91 7.97
CA MET A 348 -13.12 -8.72 8.57
C MET A 348 -14.13 -7.58 8.63
N ASP A 349 -14.87 -7.34 7.55
CA ASP A 349 -15.92 -6.32 7.52
C ASP A 349 -17.05 -6.68 8.51
N ALA A 350 -17.49 -7.95 8.50
CA ALA A 350 -18.50 -8.43 9.44
C ALA A 350 -18.05 -8.27 10.90
N LEU A 351 -16.79 -8.60 11.21
CA LEU A 351 -16.24 -8.41 12.55
C LEU A 351 -16.14 -6.93 12.92
N HIS A 352 -15.73 -6.08 11.99
CA HIS A 352 -15.69 -4.62 12.17
C HIS A 352 -17.09 -4.06 12.51
N GLU A 353 -18.10 -4.42 11.73
CA GLU A 353 -19.48 -3.98 11.95
C GLU A 353 -20.03 -4.43 13.32
N VAL A 354 -19.75 -5.67 13.74
CA VAL A 354 -20.12 -6.17 15.07
C VAL A 354 -19.42 -5.40 16.19
N VAL A 355 -18.13 -5.07 16.01
CA VAL A 355 -17.37 -4.29 16.98
C VAL A 355 -17.93 -2.88 17.13
N GLU A 356 -18.27 -2.24 16.01
CA GLU A 356 -18.86 -0.89 16.01
C GLU A 356 -20.24 -0.89 16.68
N ALA A 357 -21.10 -1.87 16.34
CA ALA A 357 -22.40 -2.03 16.99
C ALA A 357 -22.26 -2.29 18.50
N GLY A 358 -21.35 -3.20 18.88
CA GLY A 358 -21.06 -3.51 20.28
C GLY A 358 -20.55 -2.31 21.08
N ALA A 359 -19.71 -1.48 20.49
CA ALA A 359 -19.19 -0.27 21.13
C ALA A 359 -20.28 0.80 21.32
N ALA A 360 -21.20 0.94 20.36
CA ALA A 360 -22.37 1.82 20.51
C ALA A 360 -23.27 1.37 21.66
N LEU A 361 -23.50 0.06 21.80
CA LEU A 361 -24.27 -0.52 22.92
C LEU A 361 -23.57 -0.36 24.27
N ASP A 362 -22.24 -0.54 24.30
CA ASP A 362 -21.44 -0.33 25.53
C ASP A 362 -21.59 1.11 26.06
N GLY A 363 -21.67 2.11 25.18
CA GLY A 363 -21.93 3.50 25.56
C GLY A 363 -23.27 3.67 26.32
N VAL A 364 -24.31 2.97 25.90
CA VAL A 364 -25.64 2.97 26.55
C VAL A 364 -25.59 2.22 27.88
N LEU A 365 -24.85 1.12 27.96
CA LEU A 365 -24.81 0.22 29.12
C LEU A 365 -23.78 0.64 30.18
N ALA A 366 -22.90 1.57 29.88
CA ALA A 366 -21.78 1.96 30.76
C ALA A 366 -22.21 2.48 32.13
N GLY A 367 -23.41 3.10 32.23
CA GLY A 367 -23.96 3.59 33.49
C GLY A 367 -24.55 2.50 34.40
N ILE A 368 -24.67 1.26 33.93
CA ILE A 368 -25.48 0.21 34.57
C ILE A 368 -24.68 -1.06 34.88
N ARG A 369 -23.70 -1.36 34.02
CA ARG A 369 -22.76 -2.46 34.23
C ARG A 369 -21.81 -2.14 35.36
N GLY A 370 -21.66 -3.08 36.33
CA GLY A 370 -20.59 -2.99 37.31
C GLY A 370 -19.21 -2.97 36.61
N PRO A 371 -18.18 -2.35 37.23
CA PRO A 371 -16.89 -2.11 36.62
C PRO A 371 -16.22 -3.37 36.05
N GLU A 372 -16.28 -4.50 36.73
CA GLU A 372 -15.67 -5.77 36.31
C GLU A 372 -16.25 -6.34 34.99
N ARG A 373 -17.60 -6.27 34.83
CA ARG A 373 -18.26 -6.72 33.58
C ARG A 373 -17.98 -5.77 32.41
N GLY A 374 -17.93 -4.48 32.69
CA GLY A 374 -17.56 -3.47 31.71
C GLY A 374 -16.13 -3.69 31.18
N ASP A 375 -15.15 -3.94 32.05
CA ASP A 375 -13.76 -4.15 31.67
C ASP A 375 -13.57 -5.45 30.87
N GLY A 376 -14.27 -6.54 31.25
CA GLY A 376 -14.24 -7.78 30.47
C GLY A 376 -14.76 -7.60 29.04
N ARG A 377 -15.86 -6.86 28.87
CA ARG A 377 -16.42 -6.55 27.55
C ARG A 377 -15.50 -5.66 26.72
N THR A 378 -14.96 -4.61 27.34
CA THR A 378 -14.02 -3.69 26.66
C THR A 378 -12.75 -4.44 26.21
N ARG A 379 -12.23 -5.41 26.98
CA ARG A 379 -11.12 -6.27 26.53
C ARG A 379 -11.49 -7.10 25.30
N ALA A 380 -12.67 -7.72 25.28
CA ALA A 380 -13.12 -8.48 24.12
C ALA A 380 -13.25 -7.60 22.87
N LEU A 381 -13.81 -6.40 23.00
CA LEU A 381 -13.88 -5.41 21.92
C LEU A 381 -12.49 -4.97 21.47
N LEU A 382 -11.55 -4.77 22.39
CA LEU A 382 -10.17 -4.40 22.08
C LEU A 382 -9.43 -5.51 21.31
N GLU A 383 -9.62 -6.77 21.67
CA GLU A 383 -9.03 -7.90 20.96
C GLU A 383 -9.51 -7.98 19.51
N GLN A 384 -10.82 -7.80 19.29
CA GLN A 384 -11.42 -7.79 17.96
C GLN A 384 -10.94 -6.58 17.15
N SER A 385 -11.01 -5.37 17.72
CA SER A 385 -10.54 -4.13 17.11
C SER A 385 -9.03 -4.15 16.81
N SER A 386 -8.25 -4.85 17.63
CA SER A 386 -6.82 -5.03 17.39
C SER A 386 -6.52 -5.91 16.17
N LEU A 387 -7.36 -6.90 15.88
CA LEU A 387 -7.23 -7.72 14.68
C LEU A 387 -7.48 -6.88 13.42
N THR A 388 -8.61 -6.15 13.37
CA THR A 388 -8.97 -5.32 12.21
C THR A 388 -7.96 -4.19 11.99
N ALA A 389 -7.53 -3.52 13.06
CA ALA A 389 -6.51 -2.45 13.01
C ALA A 389 -5.16 -2.96 12.49
N ARG A 390 -4.69 -4.12 12.98
CA ARG A 390 -3.45 -4.74 12.53
C ARG A 390 -3.50 -5.12 11.06
N SER A 391 -4.61 -5.69 10.62
CA SER A 391 -4.85 -6.07 9.24
C SER A 391 -4.86 -4.86 8.30
N ALA A 392 -5.62 -3.81 8.63
CA ALA A 392 -5.67 -2.58 7.85
C ALA A 392 -4.30 -1.88 7.78
N LEU A 393 -3.57 -1.80 8.91
CA LEU A 393 -2.24 -1.22 8.96
C LEU A 393 -1.23 -2.02 8.13
N GLY A 394 -1.29 -3.35 8.19
CA GLY A 394 -0.46 -4.25 7.39
C GLY A 394 -0.69 -4.05 5.90
N ALA A 395 -1.94 -4.07 5.44
CA ALA A 395 -2.32 -3.86 4.05
C ALA A 395 -1.84 -2.49 3.53
N ALA A 396 -2.06 -1.41 4.29
CA ALA A 396 -1.61 -0.08 3.91
C ALA A 396 -0.07 0.03 3.87
N THR A 397 0.63 -0.59 4.82
CA THR A 397 2.11 -0.60 4.88
C THR A 397 2.71 -1.32 3.68
N ASP A 398 2.18 -2.48 3.32
CA ASP A 398 2.65 -3.27 2.18
C ASP A 398 2.38 -2.55 0.87
N PHE A 399 1.17 -2.00 0.70
CA PHE A 399 0.81 -1.27 -0.51
C PHE A 399 1.70 -0.04 -0.71
N VAL A 400 1.88 0.79 0.33
CA VAL A 400 2.78 1.96 0.27
C VAL A 400 4.23 1.52 0.03
N GLY A 401 4.68 0.44 0.65
CA GLY A 401 6.04 -0.09 0.49
C GLY A 401 6.32 -0.59 -0.93
N THR A 402 5.38 -1.32 -1.54
CA THR A 402 5.53 -1.89 -2.88
C THR A 402 5.28 -0.90 -4.02
N HIS A 403 4.57 0.22 -3.74
CA HIS A 403 4.22 1.26 -4.73
C HIS A 403 4.81 2.63 -4.39
N ARG A 404 5.88 2.69 -3.57
CA ARG A 404 6.42 3.94 -3.01
C ARG A 404 6.75 5.03 -4.04
N GLY A 405 7.17 4.66 -5.25
CA GLY A 405 7.47 5.63 -6.34
C GLY A 405 6.24 6.37 -6.89
N ALA A 406 5.02 5.92 -6.57
CA ALA A 406 3.77 6.54 -7.01
C ALA A 406 2.94 7.13 -5.85
N VAL A 407 3.27 6.79 -4.60
CA VAL A 407 2.50 7.20 -3.40
C VAL A 407 3.04 8.51 -2.84
N GLY A 408 2.15 9.50 -2.68
CA GLY A 408 2.47 10.83 -2.21
C GLY A 408 2.52 10.98 -0.68
N ASP A 409 2.76 12.21 -0.24
CA ASP A 409 2.93 12.59 1.16
C ASP A 409 1.67 12.39 2.02
N GLN A 410 0.47 12.60 1.46
CA GLN A 410 -0.78 12.48 2.22
C GLN A 410 -1.03 11.05 2.70
N ALA A 411 -0.88 10.06 1.83
CA ALA A 411 -1.03 8.65 2.18
C ALA A 411 0.00 8.24 3.25
N ARG A 412 1.27 8.64 3.07
CA ARG A 412 2.36 8.34 4.01
C ARG A 412 2.15 9.02 5.36
N THR A 413 1.66 10.27 5.39
CA THR A 413 1.34 11.01 6.62
C THR A 413 0.24 10.30 7.42
N ARG A 414 -0.85 9.87 6.75
CA ARG A 414 -1.94 9.13 7.40
C ARG A 414 -1.50 7.73 7.85
N LEU A 415 -0.65 7.06 7.09
CA LEU A 415 -0.05 5.78 7.52
C LEU A 415 0.83 5.94 8.76
N ALA A 416 1.67 6.98 8.79
CA ALA A 416 2.49 7.28 9.97
C ALA A 416 1.63 7.67 11.19
N GLU A 417 0.50 8.33 11.00
CA GLU A 417 -0.49 8.61 12.03
C GLU A 417 -1.12 7.32 12.55
N ALA A 418 -1.58 6.45 11.66
CA ALA A 418 -2.14 5.14 12.00
C ALA A 418 -1.16 4.31 12.85
N GLY A 419 0.10 4.25 12.44
CA GLY A 419 1.16 3.56 13.19
C GLY A 419 1.32 4.08 14.61
N ARG A 420 1.27 5.41 14.83
CA ARG A 420 1.38 5.99 16.19
C ARG A 420 0.19 5.63 17.08
N HIS A 421 -1.03 5.68 16.55
CA HIS A 421 -2.23 5.27 17.29
C HIS A 421 -2.18 3.77 17.63
N TRP A 422 -1.70 2.94 16.70
CA TRP A 422 -1.50 1.52 16.94
C TRP A 422 -0.47 1.25 18.06
N GLU A 423 0.71 1.89 18.03
CA GLU A 423 1.69 1.75 19.10
C GLU A 423 1.13 2.24 20.44
N ARG A 424 0.38 3.33 20.45
CA ARG A 424 -0.30 3.82 21.66
C ARG A 424 -1.33 2.83 22.19
N ALA A 425 -2.13 2.21 21.31
CA ALA A 425 -3.07 1.15 21.71
C ALA A 425 -2.34 -0.03 22.34
N ARG A 426 -1.21 -0.44 21.78
CA ARG A 426 -0.36 -1.53 22.33
C ARG A 426 0.23 -1.18 23.71
N GLU A 427 0.73 0.04 23.89
CA GLU A 427 1.25 0.52 25.17
C GLU A 427 0.17 0.51 26.25
N LEU A 428 -1.03 1.03 25.94
CA LEU A 428 -2.16 1.06 26.87
C LEU A 428 -2.68 -0.36 27.18
N SER A 429 -2.75 -1.24 26.19
CA SER A 429 -3.08 -2.63 26.39
C SER A 429 -2.08 -3.36 27.30
N ALA A 430 -0.79 -3.12 27.10
CA ALA A 430 0.27 -3.67 27.95
C ALA A 430 0.23 -3.11 29.38
N ALA A 431 -0.31 -1.91 29.57
CA ALA A 431 -0.56 -1.29 30.87
C ALA A 431 -1.88 -1.71 31.53
N ASP A 432 -2.60 -2.69 30.94
CA ASP A 432 -3.93 -3.16 31.37
C ASP A 432 -4.99 -2.04 31.40
N ASP A 433 -4.91 -1.10 30.44
CA ASP A 433 -5.91 -0.04 30.20
C ASP A 433 -6.68 -0.29 28.89
N PRO A 434 -7.65 -1.23 28.88
CA PRO A 434 -8.42 -1.55 27.68
C PRO A 434 -9.34 -0.40 27.25
N ARG A 435 -9.78 0.45 28.19
CA ARG A 435 -10.64 1.60 27.91
C ARG A 435 -9.88 2.71 27.16
N GLY A 436 -8.63 2.93 27.49
CA GLY A 436 -7.75 3.83 26.76
C GLY A 436 -7.26 3.24 25.42
N ALA A 437 -7.01 1.92 25.38
CA ALA A 437 -6.48 1.23 24.21
C ALA A 437 -7.49 1.12 23.04
N LEU A 438 -8.76 0.84 23.34
CA LEU A 438 -9.81 0.60 22.33
C LEU A 438 -9.99 1.78 21.34
N PRO A 439 -10.18 3.05 21.79
CA PRO A 439 -10.31 4.17 20.86
C PRO A 439 -9.04 4.40 20.04
N GLU A 440 -7.87 4.10 20.56
CA GLU A 440 -6.61 4.20 19.83
C GLU A 440 -6.50 3.14 18.74
N ALA A 441 -6.90 1.88 19.01
CA ALA A 441 -6.93 0.81 18.01
C ALA A 441 -7.90 1.13 16.86
N ARG A 442 -9.10 1.60 17.18
CA ARG A 442 -10.11 2.00 16.18
C ARG A 442 -9.65 3.21 15.35
N ARG A 443 -8.97 4.17 15.98
CA ARG A 443 -8.39 5.31 15.27
C ARG A 443 -7.29 4.86 14.32
N ALA A 444 -6.44 3.92 14.74
CA ALA A 444 -5.39 3.34 13.91
C ALA A 444 -5.98 2.66 12.66
N GLU A 445 -7.04 1.87 12.83
CA GLU A 445 -7.75 1.21 11.72
C GLU A 445 -8.31 2.21 10.72
N ALA A 446 -9.10 3.17 11.17
CA ALA A 446 -9.72 4.18 10.30
C ALA A 446 -8.67 4.98 9.50
N LEU A 447 -7.53 5.31 10.12
CA LEU A 447 -6.43 6.02 9.48
C LEU A 447 -5.68 5.13 8.48
N ALA A 448 -5.49 3.84 8.79
CA ALA A 448 -4.84 2.89 7.89
C ALA A 448 -5.69 2.65 6.63
N VAL A 449 -7.00 2.46 6.77
CA VAL A 449 -7.94 2.37 5.64
C VAL A 449 -7.89 3.65 4.80
N ARG A 450 -7.86 4.81 5.44
CA ARG A 450 -7.74 6.09 4.74
C ARG A 450 -6.41 6.24 4.01
N ALA A 451 -5.31 5.79 4.60
CA ALA A 451 -3.99 5.81 3.97
C ALA A 451 -3.95 4.94 2.72
N LEU A 452 -4.53 3.72 2.79
CA LEU A 452 -4.63 2.81 1.65
C LEU A 452 -5.45 3.41 0.51
N ASP A 453 -6.63 3.98 0.79
CA ASP A 453 -7.49 4.64 -0.20
C ASP A 453 -6.78 5.84 -0.89
N LEU A 454 -5.97 6.60 -0.14
CA LEU A 454 -5.14 7.67 -0.70
C LEU A 454 -4.03 7.10 -1.59
N ALA A 455 -3.32 6.07 -1.13
CA ALA A 455 -2.24 5.45 -1.88
C ALA A 455 -2.74 4.82 -3.19
N GLU A 456 -3.87 4.13 -3.17
CA GLU A 456 -4.48 3.58 -4.39
C GLU A 456 -4.88 4.66 -5.40
N ARG A 457 -5.36 5.80 -4.91
CA ARG A 457 -5.67 6.95 -5.78
C ARG A 457 -4.42 7.54 -6.41
N ASP A 458 -3.35 7.66 -5.65
CA ASP A 458 -2.06 8.15 -6.13
C ASP A 458 -1.50 7.24 -7.22
N VAL A 459 -1.54 5.92 -7.01
CA VAL A 459 -1.09 4.91 -7.99
C VAL A 459 -1.93 4.98 -9.27
N ARG A 460 -3.25 5.06 -9.16
CA ARG A 460 -4.14 5.21 -10.34
C ARG A 460 -3.83 6.50 -11.12
N ALA A 461 -3.67 7.62 -10.42
CA ALA A 461 -3.31 8.89 -11.05
C ALA A 461 -1.92 8.87 -11.69
N TYR A 462 -0.98 8.12 -11.12
CA TYR A 462 0.34 7.91 -11.70
C TYR A 462 0.27 7.10 -13.00
N GLN A 463 -0.52 6.03 -13.02
CA GLN A 463 -0.75 5.19 -14.21
C GLN A 463 -1.45 5.97 -15.33
N GLU A 464 -2.48 6.77 -15.02
CA GLU A 464 -3.20 7.60 -16.00
C GLU A 464 -2.29 8.64 -16.67
N ARG A 465 -1.33 9.21 -15.95
CA ARG A 465 -0.36 10.18 -16.49
C ARG A 465 0.63 9.58 -17.49
N ARG A 466 0.95 8.29 -17.35
CA ARG A 466 1.89 7.59 -18.24
C ARG A 466 1.29 7.14 -19.57
N GLY A 467 -0.02 7.00 -19.68
CA GLY A 467 -0.72 6.62 -20.92
C GLY A 467 -0.42 5.19 -21.41
N PRO A 468 -1.30 4.59 -22.25
CA PRO A 468 -1.13 3.21 -22.74
C PRO A 468 -0.04 3.03 -23.81
N GLY A 469 0.81 4.03 -24.08
CA GLY A 469 1.75 4.04 -25.19
C GLY A 469 3.23 4.18 -24.82
N ASP A 470 3.59 4.18 -23.55
CA ASP A 470 5.01 4.25 -23.15
C ASP A 470 5.62 2.83 -23.22
N PRO A 471 6.60 2.56 -24.12
CA PRO A 471 7.15 1.23 -24.36
C PRO A 471 8.14 0.77 -23.27
N GLY A 472 7.89 1.14 -22.02
CA GLY A 472 8.60 0.62 -20.87
C GLY A 472 8.08 -0.75 -20.48
N ILE A 473 8.62 -1.80 -21.10
CA ILE A 473 8.56 -3.22 -20.70
C ILE A 473 7.15 -3.78 -20.44
N GLY A 474 6.62 -4.53 -21.42
CA GLY A 474 5.55 -5.53 -21.31
C GLY A 474 4.27 -5.09 -20.62
N GLY A 475 3.19 -4.96 -21.37
CA GLY A 475 1.85 -4.49 -20.97
C GLY A 475 1.18 -5.22 -19.81
N GLY A 476 1.73 -5.07 -18.62
CA GLY A 476 1.13 -5.46 -17.35
C GLY A 476 1.34 -4.34 -16.33
N VAL A 477 0.46 -4.24 -15.36
CA VAL A 477 0.47 -3.27 -14.25
C VAL A 477 1.82 -3.24 -13.50
N GLY A 478 2.66 -4.28 -13.66
CA GLY A 478 3.95 -4.46 -13.02
C GLY A 478 5.13 -3.62 -13.57
N GLY A 479 5.01 -2.99 -14.75
CA GLY A 479 6.15 -2.29 -15.36
C GLY A 479 6.51 -0.94 -14.75
N ALA A 480 5.65 -0.33 -13.96
CA ALA A 480 5.79 1.07 -13.62
C ALA A 480 6.32 1.34 -12.21
N VAL A 481 6.18 0.45 -11.25
CA VAL A 481 6.48 0.77 -9.85
C VAL A 481 7.13 -0.43 -9.15
N LEU A 482 8.34 -0.76 -9.51
CA LEU A 482 9.23 -1.52 -8.66
C LEU A 482 9.76 -0.55 -7.59
N GLY A 483 9.07 -0.45 -6.45
CA GLY A 483 9.28 0.49 -5.37
C GLY A 483 10.71 0.98 -5.19
N GLY A 484 11.04 2.15 -5.70
CA GLY A 484 12.38 2.71 -5.67
C GLY A 484 13.41 2.11 -6.65
N ILE A 485 13.11 0.97 -7.32
CA ILE A 485 13.97 0.40 -8.37
C ILE A 485 13.50 1.01 -9.69
N VAL A 486 14.14 2.09 -10.11
CA VAL A 486 13.81 2.74 -11.39
C VAL A 486 14.45 1.94 -12.53
N LEU A 487 13.61 1.23 -13.26
CA LEU A 487 14.01 0.38 -14.40
C LEU A 487 14.55 1.14 -15.62
N GLY A 488 14.32 2.45 -15.71
CA GLY A 488 14.63 3.27 -16.88
C GLY A 488 16.10 3.36 -17.27
N GLY A 489 17.04 2.98 -16.39
CA GLY A 489 18.47 3.03 -16.66
C GLY A 489 19.13 1.67 -16.94
N VAL A 490 18.42 0.58 -16.71
CA VAL A 490 19.01 -0.78 -16.76
C VAL A 490 18.83 -1.46 -18.13
N PHE A 491 17.86 -1.02 -18.93
CA PHE A 491 17.57 -1.62 -20.25
C PHE A 491 17.88 -0.71 -21.45
N GLY A 492 18.52 0.44 -21.22
CA GLY A 492 18.75 1.46 -22.25
C GLY A 492 20.11 1.42 -22.97
N GLU A 493 20.83 0.30 -22.97
CA GLU A 493 22.09 0.19 -23.73
C GLU A 493 22.02 -0.91 -24.78
N GLY A 494 21.43 -0.55 -25.94
CA GLY A 494 21.34 -1.45 -27.09
C GLY A 494 20.54 -0.88 -28.26
N ALA A 495 20.71 0.43 -28.59
CA ALA A 495 20.32 0.95 -29.90
C ALA A 495 21.24 2.12 -30.24
N ASP A 496 22.16 1.86 -31.15
CA ASP A 496 23.08 2.81 -31.76
C ASP A 496 22.39 4.00 -32.42
N GLY A 497 22.89 5.17 -32.11
CA GLY A 497 23.13 6.30 -32.99
C GLY A 497 21.98 6.81 -33.84
N HIS A 498 21.42 7.99 -33.49
CA HIS A 498 21.42 9.14 -34.43
C HIS A 498 21.14 10.43 -33.66
N GLY A 499 21.99 11.40 -33.84
CA GLY A 499 21.91 12.72 -33.23
C GLY A 499 20.71 13.51 -33.73
N GLY A 500 20.18 14.35 -32.86
CA GLY A 500 19.16 15.34 -33.13
C GLY A 500 19.12 16.33 -31.99
N GLU A 501 19.88 17.40 -32.13
CA GLU A 501 19.92 18.59 -31.32
C GLU A 501 18.59 19.37 -31.47
N LEU A 502 17.82 19.54 -30.42
CA LEU A 502 16.85 20.64 -30.28
C LEU A 502 16.73 21.03 -28.79
N GLY A 503 17.17 22.25 -28.53
CA GLY A 503 17.12 22.89 -27.24
C GLY A 503 15.71 23.34 -26.87
N GLY A 504 15.47 23.41 -25.55
CA GLY A 504 14.27 24.01 -24.97
C GLY A 504 14.15 23.59 -23.51
N GLY A 505 14.66 24.40 -22.57
CA GLY A 505 14.64 24.16 -21.15
C GLY A 505 13.24 24.11 -20.56
N LEU A 506 12.93 23.06 -19.84
CA LEU A 506 12.03 23.01 -18.70
C LEU A 506 12.67 22.04 -17.71
N GLY A 507 12.87 22.50 -16.47
CA GLY A 507 13.53 21.75 -15.42
C GLY A 507 12.84 20.43 -15.13
N THR A 508 13.31 19.37 -15.75
CA THR A 508 13.01 18.00 -15.39
C THR A 508 13.87 17.66 -14.20
N GLY A 509 13.25 17.57 -13.01
CA GLY A 509 13.83 16.85 -11.90
C GLY A 509 14.14 15.43 -12.38
N GLY A 510 15.41 15.20 -12.79
CA GLY A 510 15.86 13.94 -13.32
C GLY A 510 15.75 12.89 -12.21
N PHE A 511 14.96 11.86 -12.45
CA PHE A 511 15.00 10.63 -11.67
C PHE A 511 16.37 9.99 -11.88
N PRO A 512 17.24 9.91 -10.86
CA PRO A 512 18.48 9.15 -10.98
C PRO A 512 18.12 7.66 -10.95
N GLY A 513 18.09 7.02 -12.11
CA GLY A 513 17.76 5.62 -12.27
C GLY A 513 18.91 4.70 -11.85
N GLY A 514 18.91 4.28 -10.61
CA GLY A 514 19.76 3.20 -10.09
C GLY A 514 19.05 2.58 -8.89
N PRO A 515 19.37 1.31 -8.53
CA PRO A 515 18.83 0.70 -7.33
C PRO A 515 19.19 1.57 -6.12
N GLY A 516 18.23 1.67 -5.17
CA GLY A 516 18.45 2.39 -3.94
C GLY A 516 19.68 1.84 -3.20
N SER A 517 20.45 2.70 -2.57
CA SER A 517 21.56 2.33 -1.68
C SER A 517 21.32 2.92 -0.30
N PHE A 518 21.97 2.36 0.71
CA PHE A 518 21.97 2.94 2.06
C PHE A 518 22.46 4.39 2.01
N GLY A 519 21.73 5.30 2.62
CA GLY A 519 22.07 6.72 2.71
C GLY A 519 20.90 7.64 2.46
N GLY A 520 21.15 8.94 2.61
CA GLY A 520 20.19 10.02 2.39
C GLY A 520 20.25 10.59 0.97
N GLY A 521 19.89 11.90 0.86
CA GLY A 521 19.78 12.59 -0.41
C GLY A 521 21.07 12.68 -1.23
N ALA A 522 22.25 12.74 -0.57
CA ALA A 522 23.55 12.85 -1.27
C ALA A 522 23.98 11.53 -1.94
N THR A 523 23.54 10.38 -1.43
CA THR A 523 23.85 9.06 -2.01
C THR A 523 22.98 8.73 -3.22
N ARG A 524 21.77 9.26 -3.32
CA ARG A 524 20.90 9.12 -4.49
C ARG A 524 21.53 9.69 -5.77
N GLY A 525 22.46 10.64 -5.67
CA GLY A 525 23.15 11.28 -6.78
C GLY A 525 24.49 10.65 -7.18
N ARG A 526 25.05 9.73 -6.38
CA ARG A 526 26.32 9.06 -6.71
C ARG A 526 26.11 7.97 -7.77
N ARG A 527 25.98 8.39 -9.02
CA ARG A 527 26.35 7.53 -10.14
C ARG A 527 27.85 7.33 -10.13
N GLY A 528 28.31 6.10 -10.36
CA GLY A 528 29.71 5.80 -10.58
C GLY A 528 30.33 6.73 -11.60
N GLY A 529 30.89 7.81 -11.11
CA GLY A 529 31.86 8.61 -11.77
C GLY A 529 33.21 8.01 -11.39
N GLY A 530 33.77 7.22 -12.30
CA GLY A 530 35.13 6.73 -12.18
C GLY A 530 36.10 7.89 -12.03
N VAL A 531 37.05 7.70 -11.14
CA VAL A 531 38.42 8.21 -11.29
C VAL A 531 39.27 7.04 -11.74
#